data_cbe417882c921db68104c09371b6fc32
#
_entry.id   cbe417882c921db68104c09371b6fc32
#
_cell.length_a   1.000
_cell.length_b   1.000
_cell.length_c   1.000
_cell.angle_alpha   90.00
_cell.angle_beta   90.00
_cell.angle_gamma   90.00
#
_symmetry.space_group_name_H-M   'P 1'
#
loop_
_entity.id
_entity.type
_entity.pdbx_description
1 polymer ?
#
loop_
_entity_poly.entity_id
_entity_poly.type
_entity_poly.pdbx_seq_one_letter_code
_entity_poly.pdbx_strand_id
1 'polypeptide(L)'
;MIKGFNTLLYAKLISDDTSGQDGLAIYEPYKKLSGAIEIKPKLNQNSAELYSDTMLVGSDYSVSSTSLTLTVDDDNDGVFCDLLGMIEDGKGGYDASIYDSSVIIGLGYIEIKGKNKYRVKFYPKCKVKPFDSDAKTKEDKVSFQTSSLEVTAFSLNSGIYKHQKTFSDSNAAVEYLKELLSKNIIIIDGMTYDEENQSLVIPDATYEETTETINTPSLHLGYK
;
A
#
# COMPACT_ATOMS: atom_id res chain seq x y z
N MET A 1 15.97 -0.50 -20.22
CA MET A 1 16.77 0.11 -19.15
C MET A 1 15.86 0.95 -18.27
N ILE A 2 15.90 0.80 -16.94
CA ILE A 2 15.19 1.64 -15.99
C ILE A 2 16.02 2.91 -15.79
N LYS A 3 15.38 4.08 -15.82
CA LYS A 3 16.04 5.39 -15.65
C LYS A 3 15.86 5.96 -14.24
N GLY A 4 14.86 5.47 -13.51
CA GLY A 4 14.50 5.91 -12.19
C GLY A 4 13.06 5.50 -11.86
N PHE A 5 12.51 6.04 -10.78
CA PHE A 5 11.11 5.92 -10.43
C PHE A 5 10.56 7.28 -10.02
N ASN A 6 9.25 7.39 -10.05
CA ASN A 6 8.52 8.52 -9.51
C ASN A 6 7.23 8.03 -8.83
N THR A 7 6.53 8.92 -8.17
CA THR A 7 5.20 8.69 -7.62
C THR A 7 5.16 7.43 -6.76
N LEU A 8 5.52 7.57 -5.49
CA LEU A 8 5.37 6.54 -4.47
C LEU A 8 4.11 6.85 -3.67
N LEU A 9 3.12 5.95 -3.73
CA LEU A 9 1.85 6.05 -3.02
C LEU A 9 1.67 4.86 -2.10
N TYR A 10 1.01 5.10 -0.97
CA TYR A 10 0.56 4.05 -0.06
C TYR A 10 -0.86 4.31 0.43
N ALA A 11 -1.53 3.27 0.87
CA ALA A 11 -2.83 3.36 1.52
C ALA A 11 -2.95 2.26 2.58
N LYS A 12 -3.59 2.54 3.71
CA LYS A 12 -3.81 1.53 4.75
C LYS A 12 -4.82 0.51 4.26
N LEU A 13 -4.56 -0.75 4.52
CA LEU A 13 -5.45 -1.86 4.17
C LEU A 13 -6.55 -1.97 5.24
N ILE A 14 -7.81 -1.80 4.84
CA ILE A 14 -8.98 -1.96 5.70
C ILE A 14 -9.41 -3.43 5.71
N SER A 15 -9.51 -4.03 4.52
CA SER A 15 -9.93 -5.41 4.36
C SER A 15 -9.12 -6.11 3.28
N ASP A 16 -8.68 -7.33 3.57
CA ASP A 16 -8.04 -8.22 2.60
C ASP A 16 -9.08 -8.76 1.62
N ASP A 17 -8.63 -9.24 0.47
CA ASP A 17 -9.53 -9.88 -0.48
C ASP A 17 -10.10 -11.20 0.09
N THR A 18 -11.28 -11.57 -0.40
CA THR A 18 -11.89 -12.84 -0.03
C THR A 18 -11.39 -13.94 -0.96
N SER A 19 -10.80 -14.99 -0.40
CA SER A 19 -10.31 -16.15 -1.14
C SER A 19 -11.40 -16.72 -2.07
N GLY A 20 -11.11 -16.77 -3.37
CA GLY A 20 -11.98 -17.42 -4.38
C GLY A 20 -13.05 -16.51 -5.00
N GLN A 21 -13.15 -15.26 -4.65
CA GLN A 21 -13.91 -14.26 -5.39
C GLN A 21 -12.92 -13.24 -6.00
N ASP A 22 -13.36 -12.48 -6.99
CA ASP A 22 -12.66 -11.26 -7.44
C ASP A 22 -12.69 -10.18 -6.34
N GLY A 23 -12.51 -10.61 -5.10
CA GLY A 23 -12.52 -9.84 -3.88
C GLY A 23 -11.40 -8.85 -3.94
N LEU A 24 -11.78 -7.59 -3.93
CA LEU A 24 -10.86 -6.48 -4.03
C LEU A 24 -10.43 -6.14 -2.62
N ALA A 25 -9.12 -6.12 -2.37
CA ALA A 25 -8.60 -5.53 -1.16
C ALA A 25 -9.07 -4.07 -1.06
N ILE A 26 -9.57 -3.68 0.11
CA ILE A 26 -10.14 -2.35 0.36
C ILE A 26 -9.11 -1.53 1.14
N TYR A 27 -8.87 -0.30 0.68
CA TYR A 27 -7.89 0.60 1.27
C TYR A 27 -8.54 1.90 1.72
N GLU A 28 -7.93 2.56 2.73
CA GLU A 28 -8.18 3.96 3.04
C GLU A 28 -7.75 4.85 1.86
N PRO A 29 -8.14 6.14 1.83
CA PRO A 29 -7.64 7.08 0.85
C PRO A 29 -6.11 7.07 0.80
N TYR A 30 -5.55 6.99 -0.42
CA TYR A 30 -4.12 6.92 -0.61
C TYR A 30 -3.42 8.20 -0.16
N LYS A 31 -2.20 8.03 0.35
CA LYS A 31 -1.28 9.10 0.71
C LYS A 31 -0.01 9.00 -0.13
N LYS A 32 0.65 10.13 -0.35
CA LYS A 32 1.93 10.17 -1.04
C LYS A 32 3.07 10.01 -0.02
N LEU A 33 3.97 9.08 -0.26
CA LEU A 33 5.24 9.01 0.46
C LEU A 33 6.25 9.89 -0.28
N SER A 34 6.42 11.12 0.22
CA SER A 34 7.34 12.10 -0.35
C SER A 34 8.80 11.73 -0.02
N GLY A 35 9.75 12.38 -0.68
CA GLY A 35 11.18 12.24 -0.36
C GLY A 35 11.80 10.88 -0.65
N ALA A 36 11.12 10.00 -1.36
CA ALA A 36 11.68 8.71 -1.72
C ALA A 36 12.82 8.85 -2.73
N ILE A 37 14.00 8.39 -2.36
CA ILE A 37 15.26 8.50 -3.12
C ILE A 37 15.52 7.19 -3.87
N GLU A 38 15.34 6.06 -3.21
CA GLU A 38 15.65 4.75 -3.77
C GLU A 38 14.65 3.70 -3.29
N ILE A 39 14.34 2.72 -4.16
CA ILE A 39 13.55 1.53 -3.83
C ILE A 39 14.25 0.29 -4.39
N LYS A 40 14.56 -0.66 -3.51
CA LYS A 40 15.22 -1.92 -3.83
C LYS A 40 14.32 -3.11 -3.48
N PRO A 41 13.60 -3.69 -4.44
CA PRO A 41 12.87 -4.92 -4.22
C PRO A 41 13.79 -6.14 -4.25
N LYS A 42 13.69 -7.01 -3.25
CA LYS A 42 14.36 -8.31 -3.16
C LYS A 42 13.31 -9.39 -2.95
N LEU A 43 13.26 -10.33 -3.88
CA LEU A 43 12.37 -11.47 -3.78
C LEU A 43 12.96 -12.51 -2.82
N ASN A 44 12.19 -12.92 -1.82
CA ASN A 44 12.55 -14.01 -0.92
C ASN A 44 11.91 -15.31 -1.44
N GLN A 45 12.74 -16.29 -1.74
CA GLN A 45 12.35 -17.55 -2.32
C GLN A 45 12.73 -18.69 -1.39
N ASN A 46 11.84 -19.66 -1.26
CA ASN A 46 12.18 -20.96 -0.71
C ASN A 46 12.56 -21.86 -1.87
N SER A 47 13.65 -22.60 -1.72
CA SER A 47 14.07 -23.62 -2.69
C SER A 47 14.00 -24.99 -2.02
N ALA A 48 13.44 -25.96 -2.71
CA ALA A 48 13.50 -27.36 -2.37
C ALA A 48 14.23 -28.10 -3.49
N GLU A 49 15.26 -28.85 -3.15
CA GLU A 49 16.04 -29.63 -4.09
C GLU A 49 15.88 -31.11 -3.77
N LEU A 50 15.59 -31.91 -4.77
CA LEU A 50 15.49 -33.36 -4.68
C LEU A 50 16.72 -33.99 -5.33
N TYR A 51 17.46 -34.75 -4.56
CA TYR A 51 18.57 -35.54 -5.03
C TYR A 51 18.21 -37.03 -5.06
N SER A 52 18.59 -37.71 -6.11
CA SER A 52 18.57 -39.17 -6.22
C SER A 52 19.91 -39.65 -6.78
N ASP A 53 20.50 -40.68 -6.17
CA ASP A 53 21.81 -41.26 -6.55
C ASP A 53 22.92 -40.22 -6.76
N THR A 54 23.03 -39.23 -5.84
CA THR A 54 23.96 -38.10 -5.88
C THR A 54 23.75 -37.10 -7.01
N MET A 55 22.67 -37.22 -7.76
CA MET A 55 22.31 -36.30 -8.84
C MET A 55 21.07 -35.45 -8.46
N LEU A 56 21.09 -34.18 -8.83
CA LEU A 56 19.93 -33.31 -8.70
C LEU A 56 18.84 -33.73 -9.69
N VAL A 57 17.73 -34.24 -9.19
CA VAL A 57 16.62 -34.76 -10.00
C VAL A 57 15.52 -33.72 -10.17
N GLY A 58 15.38 -32.82 -9.23
CA GLY A 58 14.36 -31.75 -9.29
C GLY A 58 14.67 -30.59 -8.38
N SER A 59 14.24 -29.41 -8.77
CA SER A 59 14.28 -28.21 -7.92
C SER A 59 12.94 -27.49 -8.03
N ASP A 60 12.39 -27.08 -6.90
CA ASP A 60 11.17 -26.26 -6.80
C ASP A 60 11.49 -24.94 -6.13
N TYR A 61 10.91 -23.86 -6.66
CA TYR A 61 11.09 -22.51 -6.16
C TYR A 61 9.73 -21.88 -5.89
N SER A 62 9.47 -21.52 -4.64
CA SER A 62 8.28 -20.80 -4.24
C SER A 62 8.61 -19.42 -3.68
N VAL A 63 7.77 -18.44 -3.97
CA VAL A 63 7.89 -17.09 -3.42
C VAL A 63 7.25 -17.07 -2.05
N SER A 64 8.03 -16.68 -1.02
CA SER A 64 7.51 -16.52 0.34
C SER A 64 7.09 -15.09 0.65
N SER A 65 7.88 -14.10 0.23
CA SER A 65 7.62 -12.68 0.44
C SER A 65 8.51 -11.84 -0.48
N THR A 66 8.30 -10.53 -0.50
CA THR A 66 9.21 -9.58 -1.14
C THR A 66 9.66 -8.55 -0.12
N SER A 67 10.96 -8.42 0.12
CA SER A 67 11.51 -7.32 0.91
C SER A 67 11.74 -6.11 0.01
N LEU A 68 11.31 -4.94 0.46
CA LEU A 68 11.50 -3.66 -0.21
C LEU A 68 12.31 -2.77 0.72
N THR A 69 13.51 -2.37 0.30
CA THR A 69 14.28 -1.35 1.02
C THR A 69 14.01 0.00 0.36
N LEU A 70 13.44 0.91 1.12
CA LEU A 70 13.12 2.29 0.72
C LEU A 70 14.13 3.22 1.38
N THR A 71 14.82 4.04 0.60
CA THR A 71 15.60 5.16 1.13
C THR A 71 14.79 6.44 0.92
N VAL A 72 14.54 7.16 2.01
CA VAL A 72 13.72 8.38 2.02
C VAL A 72 14.50 9.51 2.70
N ASP A 73 14.16 10.75 2.36
CA ASP A 73 14.62 11.89 3.16
C ASP A 73 13.92 11.89 4.54
N ASP A 74 14.51 12.57 5.50
CA ASP A 74 14.08 12.54 6.91
C ASP A 74 13.00 13.59 7.23
N ASP A 75 12.31 14.12 6.22
CA ASP A 75 11.36 15.23 6.37
C ASP A 75 9.88 14.77 6.43
N ASN A 76 9.62 13.53 6.88
CA ASN A 76 8.29 12.92 6.83
C ASN A 76 7.84 12.25 8.14
N ASP A 77 8.11 12.83 9.29
CA ASP A 77 7.80 12.27 10.61
C ASP A 77 6.35 11.78 10.72
N GLY A 78 5.38 12.59 10.28
CA GLY A 78 3.96 12.22 10.33
C GLY A 78 3.62 10.99 9.49
N VAL A 79 4.29 10.80 8.36
CA VAL A 79 4.10 9.59 7.52
C VAL A 79 4.71 8.37 8.19
N PHE A 80 5.88 8.52 8.81
CA PHE A 80 6.54 7.41 9.51
C PHE A 80 5.72 6.96 10.71
N CYS A 81 5.23 7.91 11.51
CA CYS A 81 4.35 7.61 12.65
C CYS A 81 3.05 6.92 12.22
N ASP A 82 2.45 7.38 11.11
CA ASP A 82 1.27 6.75 10.52
C ASP A 82 1.52 5.30 10.04
N LEU A 83 2.70 5.03 9.46
CA LEU A 83 3.10 3.69 9.02
C LEU A 83 3.43 2.75 10.17
N LEU A 84 3.98 3.27 11.26
CA LEU A 84 4.34 2.50 12.45
C LEU A 84 3.17 2.33 13.44
N GLY A 85 2.06 3.04 13.23
CA GLY A 85 0.88 2.97 14.07
C GLY A 85 1.03 3.73 15.39
N MET A 86 1.89 4.77 15.42
CA MET A 86 2.04 5.67 16.56
C MET A 86 0.80 6.56 16.70
N ILE A 87 0.55 7.06 17.89
CA ILE A 87 -0.59 7.91 18.21
C ILE A 87 -0.14 9.37 18.28
N GLU A 88 -0.86 10.26 17.59
CA GLU A 88 -0.63 11.70 17.70
C GLU A 88 -1.12 12.22 19.06
N ASP A 89 -0.29 13.02 19.76
CA ASP A 89 -0.58 13.57 21.09
C ASP A 89 -1.53 14.78 21.07
N GLY A 90 -2.00 15.19 19.89
CA GLY A 90 -2.85 16.37 19.68
C GLY A 90 -2.12 17.71 19.81
N LYS A 91 -0.80 17.70 19.99
CA LYS A 91 0.07 18.90 20.07
C LYS A 91 1.12 18.90 18.97
N GLY A 92 1.04 17.98 18.02
CA GLY A 92 1.99 17.81 16.93
C GLY A 92 3.16 16.88 17.26
N GLY A 93 3.11 16.19 18.40
CA GLY A 93 4.03 15.11 18.77
C GLY A 93 3.40 13.74 18.53
N TYR A 94 4.22 12.69 18.59
CA TYR A 94 3.80 11.31 18.42
C TYR A 94 4.33 10.46 19.57
N ASP A 95 3.45 9.68 20.17
CA ASP A 95 3.79 8.77 21.23
C ASP A 95 4.01 7.36 20.65
N ALA A 96 5.20 6.79 20.89
CA ALA A 96 5.52 5.42 20.55
C ALA A 96 5.30 4.49 21.76
N SER A 97 4.55 3.42 21.58
CA SER A 97 4.29 2.40 22.59
C SER A 97 4.91 1.07 22.20
N ILE A 98 5.30 0.28 23.20
CA ILE A 98 5.74 -1.12 22.99
C ILE A 98 4.63 -2.01 22.42
N TYR A 99 3.38 -1.55 22.48
CA TYR A 99 2.22 -2.24 21.92
C TYR A 99 1.89 -1.80 20.49
N ASP A 100 2.59 -0.80 19.94
CA ASP A 100 2.38 -0.33 18.59
C ASP A 100 2.69 -1.43 17.58
N SER A 101 1.84 -1.55 16.59
CA SER A 101 2.02 -2.48 15.50
C SER A 101 1.95 -1.73 14.18
N SER A 102 3.01 -1.86 13.38
CA SER A 102 3.02 -1.29 12.05
C SER A 102 1.76 -1.65 11.27
N VAL A 103 1.19 -0.67 10.63
CA VAL A 103 -0.05 -0.80 9.86
C VAL A 103 0.19 -1.63 8.60
N ILE A 104 -0.79 -2.42 8.20
CA ILE A 104 -0.75 -3.10 6.89
C ILE A 104 -1.16 -2.09 5.82
N ILE A 105 -0.36 -1.98 4.77
CA ILE A 105 -0.55 -1.01 3.69
C ILE A 105 -0.48 -1.67 2.32
N GLY A 106 -1.17 -1.09 1.34
CA GLY A 106 -0.83 -1.25 -0.07
C GLY A 106 0.22 -0.21 -0.46
N LEU A 107 1.25 -0.62 -1.18
CA LEU A 107 2.35 0.23 -1.62
C LEU A 107 2.54 0.14 -3.12
N GLY A 108 2.60 1.29 -3.79
CA GLY A 108 2.80 1.31 -5.22
C GLY A 108 3.70 2.44 -5.71
N TYR A 109 4.43 2.17 -6.78
CA TYR A 109 5.32 3.15 -7.42
C TYR A 109 5.41 2.94 -8.93
N ILE A 110 5.93 3.95 -9.61
CA ILE A 110 6.05 3.96 -11.07
C ILE A 110 7.51 4.02 -11.48
N GLU A 111 8.00 2.98 -12.15
CA GLU A 111 9.34 2.95 -12.76
C GLU A 111 9.32 3.65 -14.13
N ILE A 112 10.26 4.56 -14.33
CA ILE A 112 10.49 5.21 -15.61
C ILE A 112 11.45 4.35 -16.42
N LYS A 113 10.97 3.82 -17.54
CA LYS A 113 11.78 3.05 -18.49
C LYS A 113 12.22 3.91 -19.68
N GLY A 114 13.27 3.49 -20.34
CA GLY A 114 13.64 4.10 -21.63
C GLY A 114 12.48 4.02 -22.66
N LYS A 115 12.49 4.92 -23.65
CA LYS A 115 11.43 5.04 -24.69
C LYS A 115 10.06 5.43 -24.15
N ASN A 116 9.99 6.34 -23.16
CA ASN A 116 8.76 6.88 -22.59
C ASN A 116 7.75 5.79 -22.16
N LYS A 117 8.25 4.78 -21.47
CA LYS A 117 7.40 3.74 -20.86
C LYS A 117 7.44 3.85 -19.35
N TYR A 118 6.27 3.72 -18.76
CA TYR A 118 6.03 3.85 -17.33
C TYR A 118 5.48 2.53 -16.80
N ARG A 119 6.22 1.89 -15.88
CA ARG A 119 5.79 0.62 -15.29
C ARG A 119 5.30 0.86 -13.89
N VAL A 120 4.01 0.68 -13.69
CA VAL A 120 3.40 0.61 -12.36
C VAL A 120 3.81 -0.71 -11.72
N LYS A 121 4.24 -0.65 -10.47
CA LYS A 121 4.38 -1.80 -9.57
C LYS A 121 3.58 -1.52 -8.32
N PHE A 122 2.75 -2.46 -7.95
CA PHE A 122 1.90 -2.39 -6.78
C PHE A 122 2.02 -3.67 -5.96
N TYR A 123 2.25 -3.50 -4.67
CA TYR A 123 2.31 -4.55 -3.65
C TYR A 123 1.11 -4.37 -2.73
N PRO A 124 0.10 -5.24 -2.82
CA PRO A 124 -1.20 -5.02 -2.19
C PRO A 124 -1.19 -5.13 -0.67
N LYS A 125 -0.25 -5.90 -0.10
CA LYS A 125 -0.18 -6.14 1.33
C LYS A 125 1.25 -6.06 1.80
N CYS A 126 1.58 -4.97 2.49
CA CYS A 126 2.92 -4.68 2.99
C CYS A 126 2.86 -4.31 4.46
N LYS A 127 3.95 -4.58 5.17
CA LYS A 127 4.17 -4.13 6.53
C LYS A 127 5.54 -3.50 6.66
N VAL A 128 5.61 -2.32 7.27
CA VAL A 128 6.86 -1.62 7.53
C VAL A 128 7.47 -2.17 8.81
N LYS A 129 8.76 -2.49 8.78
CA LYS A 129 9.49 -2.90 9.98
C LYS A 129 9.80 -1.66 10.82
N PRO A 130 9.62 -1.71 12.14
CA PRO A 130 10.05 -0.62 13.01
C PRO A 130 11.52 -0.26 12.78
N PHE A 131 11.82 1.01 12.76
CA PHE A 131 13.17 1.55 12.55
C PHE A 131 13.38 2.75 13.47
N ASP A 132 14.63 3.03 13.77
CA ASP A 132 15.05 4.24 14.47
C ASP A 132 15.77 5.16 13.48
N SER A 133 15.71 6.47 13.73
CA SER A 133 16.45 7.47 12.96
C SER A 133 17.82 7.69 13.59
N ASP A 134 18.87 7.62 12.79
CA ASP A 134 20.23 7.97 13.20
C ASP A 134 20.42 9.48 13.15
N ALA A 135 20.78 10.10 14.26
CA ALA A 135 21.13 11.51 14.32
C ALA A 135 22.65 11.71 14.40
N LYS A 136 23.21 12.54 13.51
CA LYS A 136 24.63 12.93 13.52
C LYS A 136 24.77 14.42 13.77
N THR A 137 25.80 14.81 14.50
CA THR A 137 26.15 16.21 14.69
C THR A 137 26.58 16.85 13.37
N LYS A 138 26.22 18.13 13.20
CA LYS A 138 26.60 18.91 12.02
C LYS A 138 28.12 19.02 11.94
N GLU A 139 28.68 18.56 10.86
CA GLU A 139 30.09 18.74 10.49
C GLU A 139 30.25 19.94 9.55
N ASP A 140 31.50 20.36 9.27
CA ASP A 140 31.81 21.46 8.35
C ASP A 140 31.27 21.27 6.93
N LYS A 141 31.02 20.02 6.53
CA LYS A 141 30.35 19.67 5.26
C LYS A 141 28.90 19.26 5.54
N VAL A 142 27.96 19.88 4.82
CA VAL A 142 26.56 19.51 4.87
C VAL A 142 26.42 18.08 4.31
N SER A 143 26.06 17.14 5.18
CA SER A 143 25.66 15.78 4.82
C SER A 143 24.16 15.65 5.06
N PHE A 144 23.41 15.39 4.00
CA PHE A 144 21.99 15.09 4.14
C PHE A 144 21.81 13.71 4.75
N GLN A 145 20.98 13.62 5.77
CA GLN A 145 20.63 12.35 6.38
C GLN A 145 19.44 11.74 5.62
N THR A 146 19.43 10.43 5.52
CA THR A 146 18.39 9.66 4.86
C THR A 146 18.02 8.48 5.73
N SER A 147 16.73 8.24 5.87
CA SER A 147 16.24 7.09 6.60
C SER A 147 16.01 5.89 5.67
N SER A 148 16.27 4.70 6.17
CA SER A 148 16.08 3.43 5.43
C SER A 148 14.93 2.66 6.03
N LEU A 149 13.85 2.50 5.27
CA LEU A 149 12.67 1.75 5.65
C LEU A 149 12.74 0.33 5.07
N GLU A 150 12.63 -0.66 5.91
CA GLU A 150 12.44 -2.04 5.49
C GLU A 150 10.95 -2.38 5.43
N VAL A 151 10.46 -2.70 4.26
CA VAL A 151 9.07 -3.07 4.02
C VAL A 151 9.01 -4.51 3.55
N THR A 152 8.17 -5.32 4.16
CA THR A 152 7.92 -6.70 3.72
C THR A 152 6.55 -6.77 3.04
N ALA A 153 6.53 -7.21 1.79
CA ALA A 153 5.32 -7.46 1.04
C ALA A 153 4.94 -8.94 1.12
N PHE A 154 3.67 -9.18 1.43
CA PHE A 154 3.04 -10.50 1.53
C PHE A 154 2.01 -10.69 0.44
N SER A 155 1.51 -11.90 0.30
CA SER A 155 0.34 -12.17 -0.55
C SER A 155 -0.96 -11.75 0.14
N LEU A 156 -1.93 -11.35 -0.67
CA LEU A 156 -3.34 -11.33 -0.29
C LEU A 156 -3.86 -12.76 -0.07
N ASN A 157 -5.07 -12.90 0.45
CA ASN A 157 -5.72 -14.21 0.62
C ASN A 157 -5.93 -14.94 -0.71
N SER A 158 -6.06 -14.22 -1.83
CA SER A 158 -6.07 -14.76 -3.20
C SER A 158 -4.72 -15.29 -3.69
N GLY A 159 -3.63 -15.08 -2.94
CA GLY A 159 -2.27 -15.44 -3.33
C GLY A 159 -1.54 -14.36 -4.15
N ILE A 160 -2.18 -13.26 -4.49
CA ILE A 160 -1.56 -12.18 -5.26
C ILE A 160 -0.63 -11.38 -4.33
N TYR A 161 0.68 -11.34 -4.63
CA TYR A 161 1.67 -10.57 -3.87
C TYR A 161 2.17 -9.32 -4.59
N LYS A 162 1.97 -9.25 -5.90
CA LYS A 162 2.40 -8.12 -6.72
C LYS A 162 1.55 -7.96 -7.96
N HIS A 163 1.22 -6.72 -8.29
CA HIS A 163 0.63 -6.36 -9.57
C HIS A 163 1.59 -5.47 -10.37
N GLN A 164 1.66 -5.67 -11.70
CA GLN A 164 2.56 -4.91 -12.56
C GLN A 164 1.93 -4.68 -13.93
N LYS A 165 1.93 -3.41 -14.38
CA LYS A 165 1.45 -3.02 -15.72
C LYS A 165 2.32 -1.92 -16.31
N THR A 166 2.51 -1.90 -17.63
CA THR A 166 3.33 -0.90 -18.31
C THR A 166 2.47 -0.06 -19.24
N PHE A 167 2.65 1.25 -19.17
CA PHE A 167 1.94 2.26 -19.94
C PHE A 167 2.91 3.04 -20.84
N SER A 168 2.39 3.64 -21.90
CA SER A 168 3.11 4.57 -22.78
C SER A 168 2.96 6.02 -22.31
N ASP A 169 1.99 6.32 -21.46
CA ASP A 169 1.72 7.63 -20.89
C ASP A 169 1.91 7.66 -19.38
N SER A 170 2.48 8.76 -18.87
CA SER A 170 2.75 8.94 -17.44
C SER A 170 1.46 9.14 -16.64
N ASN A 171 0.52 9.93 -17.18
CA ASN A 171 -0.72 10.24 -16.48
C ASN A 171 -1.59 9.00 -16.35
N ALA A 172 -1.71 8.20 -17.42
CA ALA A 172 -2.42 6.93 -17.40
C ALA A 172 -1.82 5.94 -16.37
N ALA A 173 -0.49 5.96 -16.20
CA ALA A 173 0.17 5.13 -15.17
C ALA A 173 -0.16 5.60 -13.75
N VAL A 174 -0.21 6.92 -13.53
CA VAL A 174 -0.56 7.52 -12.22
C VAL A 174 -2.02 7.24 -11.88
N GLU A 175 -2.93 7.46 -12.81
CA GLU A 175 -4.36 7.20 -12.60
C GLU A 175 -4.63 5.72 -12.29
N TYR A 176 -3.97 4.82 -13.02
CA TYR A 176 -4.08 3.39 -12.76
C TYR A 176 -3.55 2.99 -11.38
N LEU A 177 -2.43 3.61 -10.91
CA LEU A 177 -1.92 3.36 -9.57
C LEU A 177 -2.89 3.88 -8.50
N LYS A 178 -3.48 5.05 -8.70
CA LYS A 178 -4.51 5.59 -7.82
C LYS A 178 -5.75 4.69 -7.80
N GLU A 179 -6.21 4.21 -8.95
CA GLU A 179 -7.33 3.27 -9.05
C GLU A 179 -7.10 2.00 -8.24
N LEU A 180 -5.89 1.43 -8.26
CA LEU A 180 -5.53 0.25 -7.46
C LEU A 180 -5.59 0.51 -5.95
N LEU A 181 -5.31 1.75 -5.51
CA LEU A 181 -5.28 2.16 -4.11
C LEU A 181 -6.58 2.80 -3.63
N SER A 182 -7.47 3.22 -4.52
CA SER A 182 -8.71 3.94 -4.20
C SER A 182 -9.95 3.22 -4.72
N LYS A 183 -10.01 1.89 -4.60
CA LYS A 183 -11.24 1.18 -4.95
C LYS A 183 -12.37 1.69 -4.08
N ASN A 184 -13.35 2.29 -4.74
CA ASN A 184 -14.45 3.08 -4.20
C ASN A 184 -15.10 2.43 -2.98
N ILE A 185 -14.78 2.94 -1.80
CA ILE A 185 -15.61 2.71 -0.62
C ILE A 185 -16.67 3.80 -0.66
N ILE A 186 -17.90 3.41 -0.90
CA ILE A 186 -19.03 4.30 -0.66
C ILE A 186 -19.28 4.28 0.85
N ILE A 187 -18.83 5.32 1.55
CA ILE A 187 -19.13 5.49 2.96
C ILE A 187 -20.43 6.28 3.02
N ILE A 188 -21.48 5.65 3.54
CA ILE A 188 -22.75 6.30 3.83
C ILE A 188 -22.80 6.51 5.34
N ASP A 189 -22.71 7.75 5.76
CA ASP A 189 -22.79 8.09 7.18
C ASP A 189 -24.10 7.61 7.81
N GLY A 190 -23.99 6.91 8.93
CA GLY A 190 -25.13 6.37 9.65
C GLY A 190 -25.77 5.11 9.07
N MET A 191 -25.12 4.48 8.07
CA MET A 191 -25.60 3.21 7.54
C MET A 191 -25.50 2.12 8.62
N THR A 192 -26.60 1.44 8.88
CA THR A 192 -26.71 0.32 9.82
C THR A 192 -27.27 -0.91 9.13
N TYR A 193 -26.86 -2.09 9.59
CA TYR A 193 -27.44 -3.34 9.13
C TYR A 193 -28.56 -3.77 10.08
N ASP A 194 -29.75 -3.97 9.56
CA ASP A 194 -30.89 -4.51 10.29
C ASP A 194 -30.86 -6.04 10.20
N GLU A 195 -30.52 -6.70 11.30
CA GLU A 195 -30.40 -8.16 11.36
C GLU A 195 -31.76 -8.86 11.26
N GLU A 196 -32.86 -8.24 11.72
CA GLU A 196 -34.19 -8.84 11.67
C GLU A 196 -34.72 -8.93 10.24
N ASN A 197 -34.50 -7.88 9.45
CA ASN A 197 -34.99 -7.78 8.08
C ASN A 197 -33.94 -8.16 7.03
N GLN A 198 -32.69 -8.47 7.44
CA GLN A 198 -31.55 -8.71 6.56
C GLN A 198 -31.36 -7.60 5.52
N SER A 199 -31.55 -6.36 5.92
CA SER A 199 -31.54 -5.17 5.06
C SER A 199 -30.56 -4.13 5.52
N LEU A 200 -30.07 -3.34 4.58
CA LEU A 200 -29.21 -2.20 4.83
C LEU A 200 -30.08 -0.95 5.04
N VAL A 201 -29.99 -0.36 6.21
CA VAL A 201 -30.71 0.88 6.51
C VAL A 201 -29.81 2.06 6.23
N ILE A 202 -30.20 2.87 5.27
CA ILE A 202 -29.52 4.11 4.89
C ILE A 202 -30.38 5.27 5.42
N PRO A 203 -29.88 6.05 6.39
CA PRO A 203 -30.65 7.17 6.92
C PRO A 203 -30.98 8.17 5.81
N ASP A 204 -32.20 8.69 5.84
CA ASP A 204 -32.69 9.72 4.91
C ASP A 204 -32.53 9.39 3.41
N ALA A 205 -32.42 8.11 3.07
CA ALA A 205 -32.40 7.69 1.66
C ALA A 205 -33.82 7.79 1.08
N THR A 206 -33.93 8.43 -0.09
CA THR A 206 -35.12 8.42 -0.91
C THR A 206 -34.90 7.64 -2.19
N TYR A 207 -35.85 6.77 -2.53
CA TYR A 207 -35.81 6.02 -3.78
C TYR A 207 -36.64 6.73 -4.84
N GLU A 208 -36.05 7.05 -5.98
CA GLU A 208 -36.77 7.58 -7.14
C GLU A 208 -37.08 6.46 -8.13
N GLU A 209 -38.33 6.05 -8.22
CA GLU A 209 -38.77 5.00 -9.14
C GLU A 209 -38.54 5.32 -10.62
N THR A 210 -38.47 6.60 -10.98
CA THR A 210 -38.27 7.04 -12.38
C THR A 210 -36.86 6.87 -12.90
N THR A 211 -35.87 6.82 -12.00
CA THR A 211 -34.43 6.73 -12.37
C THR A 211 -33.78 5.46 -11.81
N GLU A 212 -34.48 4.66 -11.04
CA GLU A 212 -33.95 3.49 -10.32
C GLU A 212 -32.70 3.84 -9.46
N THR A 213 -32.63 5.07 -8.95
CA THR A 213 -31.50 5.57 -8.16
C THR A 213 -31.88 5.79 -6.71
N ILE A 214 -30.92 5.52 -5.82
CA ILE A 214 -31.06 5.83 -4.38
C ILE A 214 -30.36 7.17 -4.15
N ASN A 215 -31.14 8.20 -3.81
CA ASN A 215 -30.62 9.51 -3.40
C ASN A 215 -30.39 9.52 -1.89
N THR A 216 -29.14 9.71 -1.46
CA THR A 216 -28.79 9.86 -0.04
C THR A 216 -28.26 11.26 0.23
N PRO A 217 -28.76 11.98 1.25
CA PRO A 217 -28.32 13.35 1.57
C PRO A 217 -26.86 13.43 2.03
N SER A 218 -26.29 12.32 2.48
CA SER A 218 -24.93 12.24 3.07
C SER A 218 -23.99 11.32 2.31
N LEU A 219 -24.13 11.19 0.99
CA LEU A 219 -23.20 10.43 0.18
C LEU A 219 -21.88 11.20 0.05
N HIS A 220 -20.91 10.87 0.89
CA HIS A 220 -19.55 11.35 0.72
C HIS A 220 -18.76 10.36 -0.13
N LEU A 221 -18.58 10.71 -1.40
CA LEU A 221 -17.53 10.08 -2.20
C LEU A 221 -16.20 10.52 -1.59
N GLY A 222 -15.49 9.59 -0.98
CA GLY A 222 -14.21 9.87 -0.30
C GLY A 222 -13.10 10.25 -1.25
N TYR A 223 -13.24 11.44 -1.87
CA TYR A 223 -12.16 12.13 -2.53
C TYR A 223 -11.82 13.36 -1.69
N LYS A 224 -10.79 13.27 -0.91
CA LYS A 224 -10.02 14.43 -0.43
C LYS A 224 -8.56 14.24 -0.78
#